data_71bee8c7e28c0240119b7d032e63a20c
#
_entry.id   71bee8c7e28c0240119b7d032e63a20c
#
_cell.length_a   1.000
_cell.length_b   1.000
_cell.length_c   1.000
_cell.angle_alpha   90.00
_cell.angle_beta   90.00
_cell.angle_gamma   90.00
#
_symmetry.space_group_name_H-M   'P 1'
#
loop_
_entity.id
_entity.type
_entity.pdbx_description
1 polymer ?
#
loop_
_entity_poly.entity_id
_entity_poly.type
_entity_poly.pdbx_seq_one_letter_code
_entity_poly.pdbx_strand_id
1 'polypeptide(L)'
;VCSTLFGSTSILTLTMGEVWLCIVMSICVIAFFCLFYNRIFAVTFDESFTRAIGKNAGAYNLALAVIIAVIIVLAMNLVGSLLITALLVFPALSAMRVMYSFRSVVLYSAVLSVVGTLTGMLVSILFSTPVGSTIVACDMVIFAFNSIAGKVMRR
;
A
#
# COMPACT_ATOMS: atom_id res chain seq x y z
N VAL A 1 13.60 -19.45 -7.12
CA VAL A 1 12.14 -19.41 -6.86
C VAL A 1 11.83 -18.72 -5.52
N CYS A 2 12.57 -19.02 -4.43
CA CYS A 2 12.36 -18.35 -3.13
C CYS A 2 12.72 -16.85 -3.14
N SER A 3 13.77 -16.45 -3.86
CA SER A 3 14.21 -15.05 -3.89
C SER A 3 13.25 -14.10 -4.62
N THR A 4 12.46 -14.62 -5.56
CA THR A 4 11.46 -13.82 -6.28
C THR A 4 10.15 -13.66 -5.53
N LEU A 5 9.83 -14.59 -4.63
CA LEU A 5 8.59 -14.55 -3.83
C LEU A 5 8.72 -13.71 -2.54
N PHE A 6 9.86 -13.84 -1.86
CA PHE A 6 10.08 -13.19 -0.55
C PHE A 6 10.99 -11.94 -0.62
N GLY A 7 11.36 -11.51 -1.82
CA GLY A 7 12.45 -10.58 -2.01
C GLY A 7 13.79 -11.28 -1.73
N SER A 8 14.83 -10.85 -2.40
CA SER A 8 16.16 -11.25 -1.98
C SER A 8 16.38 -10.72 -0.56
N THR A 9 17.11 -11.44 0.26
CA THR A 9 17.65 -10.98 1.56
C THR A 9 18.48 -9.68 1.43
N SER A 10 18.49 -9.09 0.28
CA SER A 10 19.25 -7.92 -0.15
C SER A 10 18.59 -6.57 0.19
N ILE A 11 17.63 -6.51 1.11
CA ILE A 11 17.28 -5.22 1.74
C ILE A 11 18.53 -4.60 2.40
N LEU A 12 19.48 -5.42 2.81
CA LEU A 12 20.78 -5.00 3.35
C LEU A 12 21.82 -4.62 2.27
N THR A 13 21.57 -4.91 0.99
CA THR A 13 22.48 -4.66 -0.13
C THR A 13 21.93 -3.66 -1.15
N LEU A 14 20.90 -2.89 -0.77
CA LEU A 14 20.36 -1.82 -1.61
C LEU A 14 21.46 -0.81 -1.96
N THR A 15 21.64 -0.58 -3.24
CA THR A 15 22.57 0.45 -3.71
C THR A 15 21.99 1.84 -3.40
N MET A 16 22.85 2.83 -3.17
CA MET A 16 22.43 4.22 -2.93
C MET A 16 21.55 4.76 -4.05
N GLY A 17 21.74 4.28 -5.27
CA GLY A 17 20.88 4.64 -6.43
C GLY A 17 19.45 4.14 -6.29
N GLU A 18 19.25 2.91 -5.81
CA GLU A 18 17.92 2.33 -5.58
C GLU A 18 17.17 3.05 -4.46
N VAL A 19 17.87 3.44 -3.40
CA VAL A 19 17.29 4.23 -2.30
C VAL A 19 16.82 5.60 -2.82
N TRP A 20 17.65 6.30 -3.61
CA TRP A 20 17.26 7.57 -4.23
C TRP A 20 16.05 7.43 -5.16
N LEU A 21 16.02 6.38 -5.96
CA LEU A 21 14.89 6.08 -6.84
C LEU A 21 13.60 5.88 -6.04
N CYS A 22 13.65 5.13 -4.94
CA CYS A 22 12.50 4.93 -4.06
C CYS A 22 12.01 6.24 -3.43
N ILE A 23 12.93 7.10 -2.98
CA ILE A 23 12.56 8.40 -2.39
C ILE A 23 11.88 9.30 -3.42
N VAL A 24 12.47 9.43 -4.61
CA VAL A 24 11.91 10.26 -5.70
C VAL A 24 10.54 9.74 -6.12
N MET A 25 10.39 8.43 -6.30
CA MET A 25 9.11 7.82 -6.66
C MET A 25 8.06 8.03 -5.56
N SER A 26 8.42 7.88 -4.29
CA SER A 26 7.51 8.10 -3.17
C SER A 26 7.00 9.55 -3.13
N ILE A 27 7.89 10.52 -3.28
CA ILE A 27 7.53 11.94 -3.32
C ILE A 27 6.62 12.23 -4.51
N CYS A 28 6.94 11.68 -5.69
CA CYS A 28 6.15 11.86 -6.90
C CYS A 28 4.73 11.31 -6.75
N VAL A 29 4.58 10.13 -6.18
CA VAL A 29 3.29 9.47 -5.92
C VAL A 29 2.45 10.27 -4.91
N ILE A 30 3.06 10.70 -3.80
CA ILE A 30 2.37 11.51 -2.79
C ILE A 30 1.91 12.83 -3.39
N ALA A 31 2.77 13.53 -4.14
CA ALA A 31 2.44 14.78 -4.80
C ALA A 31 1.29 14.59 -5.81
N PHE A 32 1.36 13.55 -6.64
CA PHE A 32 0.31 13.22 -7.60
C PHE A 32 -1.02 12.95 -6.87
N PHE A 33 -0.99 12.14 -5.82
CA PHE A 33 -2.20 11.81 -5.06
C PHE A 33 -2.80 13.04 -4.39
N CYS A 34 -1.99 13.91 -3.78
CA CYS A 34 -2.46 15.15 -3.14
C CYS A 34 -3.07 16.13 -4.16
N LEU A 35 -2.42 16.31 -5.32
CA LEU A 35 -2.88 17.22 -6.36
C LEU A 35 -4.19 16.76 -7.03
N PHE A 36 -4.30 15.45 -7.27
CA PHE A 36 -5.44 14.87 -7.97
C PHE A 36 -6.46 14.20 -7.05
N TYR A 37 -6.32 14.35 -5.74
CA TYR A 37 -7.16 13.67 -4.73
C TYR A 37 -8.66 13.76 -5.03
N ASN A 38 -9.20 14.98 -5.27
CA ASN A 38 -10.61 15.18 -5.54
C ASN A 38 -11.08 14.53 -6.85
N ARG A 39 -10.19 14.44 -7.84
CA ARG A 39 -10.48 13.84 -9.14
C ARG A 39 -10.41 12.31 -9.08
N ILE A 40 -9.42 11.80 -8.38
CA ILE A 40 -9.28 10.36 -8.12
C ILE A 40 -10.48 9.84 -7.36
N PHE A 41 -10.91 10.55 -6.32
CA PHE A 41 -12.11 10.21 -5.56
C PHE A 41 -13.35 10.14 -6.45
N ALA A 42 -13.59 11.17 -7.27
CA ALA A 42 -14.75 11.23 -8.16
C ALA A 42 -14.75 10.07 -9.18
N VAL A 43 -13.62 9.75 -9.79
CA VAL A 43 -13.50 8.67 -10.79
C VAL A 43 -13.64 7.29 -10.15
N THR A 44 -13.12 7.12 -8.92
CA THR A 44 -13.16 5.82 -8.23
C THR A 44 -14.57 5.45 -7.76
N PHE A 45 -15.37 6.43 -7.33
CA PHE A 45 -16.70 6.16 -6.78
C PHE A 45 -17.83 6.30 -7.79
N ASP A 46 -17.72 7.20 -8.76
CA ASP A 46 -18.77 7.43 -9.75
C ASP A 46 -18.19 7.84 -11.10
N GLU A 47 -17.75 6.83 -11.85
CA GLU A 47 -17.26 6.99 -13.22
C GLU A 47 -18.36 7.51 -14.15
N SER A 48 -19.61 7.04 -13.96
CA SER A 48 -20.76 7.41 -14.78
C SER A 48 -21.10 8.90 -14.62
N PHE A 49 -21.07 9.39 -13.38
CA PHE A 49 -21.31 10.80 -13.07
C PHE A 49 -20.18 11.69 -13.61
N THR A 50 -18.94 11.24 -13.48
CA THR A 50 -17.76 11.98 -13.99
C THR A 50 -17.79 12.10 -15.51
N ARG A 51 -18.25 11.09 -16.21
CA ARG A 51 -18.48 11.13 -17.68
C ARG A 51 -19.62 12.06 -18.04
N ALA A 52 -20.71 12.09 -17.27
CA ALA A 52 -21.86 12.95 -17.52
C ALA A 52 -21.52 14.46 -17.41
N ILE A 53 -20.54 14.82 -16.57
CA ILE A 53 -20.06 16.21 -16.42
C ILE A 53 -19.06 16.61 -17.54
N GLY A 54 -18.83 15.74 -18.53
CA GLY A 54 -17.94 16.04 -19.66
C GLY A 54 -16.44 15.96 -19.34
N LYS A 55 -16.06 15.33 -18.21
CA LYS A 55 -14.66 15.09 -17.88
C LYS A 55 -14.22 13.72 -18.43
N ASN A 56 -13.02 13.68 -19.00
CA ASN A 56 -12.39 12.44 -19.49
C ASN A 56 -12.07 11.48 -18.34
N ALA A 57 -13.07 10.85 -17.74
CA ALA A 57 -12.90 9.85 -16.68
C ALA A 57 -11.94 8.72 -17.10
N GLY A 58 -12.01 8.32 -18.36
CA GLY A 58 -11.11 7.30 -18.94
C GLY A 58 -9.63 7.69 -18.89
N ALA A 59 -9.29 8.94 -19.15
CA ALA A 59 -7.90 9.41 -19.09
C ALA A 59 -7.36 9.40 -17.65
N TYR A 60 -8.17 9.79 -16.67
CA TYR A 60 -7.77 9.73 -15.25
C TYR A 60 -7.63 8.29 -14.75
N ASN A 61 -8.54 7.40 -15.17
CA ASN A 61 -8.48 5.98 -14.82
C ASN A 61 -7.23 5.32 -15.44
N LEU A 62 -6.93 5.64 -16.69
CA LEU A 62 -5.71 5.17 -17.37
C LEU A 62 -4.45 5.69 -16.65
N ALA A 63 -4.40 6.97 -16.31
CA ALA A 63 -3.26 7.54 -15.59
C ALA A 63 -3.05 6.87 -14.22
N LEU A 64 -4.11 6.64 -13.46
CA LEU A 64 -4.07 5.89 -12.21
C LEU A 64 -3.55 4.47 -12.41
N ALA A 65 -4.09 3.75 -13.40
CA ALA A 65 -3.67 2.38 -13.68
C ALA A 65 -2.18 2.30 -14.04
N VAL A 66 -1.67 3.22 -14.86
CA VAL A 66 -0.26 3.28 -15.23
C VAL A 66 0.61 3.56 -14.01
N ILE A 67 0.25 4.51 -13.18
CA ILE A 67 1.02 4.86 -11.97
C ILE A 67 1.06 3.66 -11.02
N ILE A 68 -0.08 3.02 -10.76
CA ILE A 68 -0.16 1.84 -9.89
C ILE A 68 0.69 0.71 -10.47
N ALA A 69 0.62 0.45 -11.77
CA ALA A 69 1.42 -0.59 -12.43
C ALA A 69 2.93 -0.34 -12.28
N VAL A 70 3.38 0.89 -12.50
CA VAL A 70 4.80 1.26 -12.34
C VAL A 70 5.24 1.06 -10.89
N ILE A 71 4.45 1.51 -9.92
CA ILE A 71 4.77 1.33 -8.49
C ILE A 71 4.88 -0.14 -8.13
N ILE A 72 3.90 -0.96 -8.55
CA ILE A 72 3.89 -2.40 -8.25
C ILE A 72 5.12 -3.08 -8.86
N VAL A 73 5.44 -2.82 -10.12
CA VAL A 73 6.58 -3.45 -10.80
C VAL A 73 7.90 -3.09 -10.13
N LEU A 74 8.12 -1.81 -9.81
CA LEU A 74 9.33 -1.38 -9.12
C LEU A 74 9.42 -1.97 -7.71
N ALA A 75 8.31 -1.96 -6.98
CA ALA A 75 8.26 -2.51 -5.64
C ALA A 75 8.44 -4.04 -5.62
N MET A 76 7.89 -4.77 -6.60
CA MET A 76 8.11 -6.22 -6.73
C MET A 76 9.58 -6.58 -6.93
N ASN A 77 10.31 -5.79 -7.70
CA ASN A 77 11.75 -6.01 -7.91
C ASN A 77 12.58 -5.79 -6.64
N LEU A 78 12.17 -4.84 -5.79
CA LEU A 78 12.90 -4.49 -4.56
C LEU A 78 12.55 -5.41 -3.38
N VAL A 79 11.29 -5.74 -3.21
CA VAL A 79 10.76 -6.31 -1.96
C VAL A 79 10.13 -7.69 -2.15
N GLY A 80 9.85 -8.07 -3.39
CA GLY A 80 9.20 -9.34 -3.74
C GLY A 80 7.68 -9.25 -3.86
N SER A 81 7.11 -10.14 -4.66
CA SER A 81 5.69 -10.11 -5.03
C SER A 81 4.75 -10.40 -3.85
N LEU A 82 5.13 -11.31 -2.97
CA LEU A 82 4.30 -11.72 -1.83
C LEU A 82 4.18 -10.59 -0.79
N LEU A 83 5.28 -9.88 -0.51
CA LEU A 83 5.27 -8.79 0.44
C LEU A 83 4.48 -7.59 -0.09
N ILE A 84 4.59 -7.26 -1.37
CA ILE A 84 3.83 -6.17 -1.98
C ILE A 84 2.32 -6.44 -1.95
N THR A 85 1.88 -7.65 -2.30
CA THR A 85 0.45 -8.00 -2.22
C THR A 85 -0.07 -7.91 -0.79
N ALA A 86 0.70 -8.36 0.19
CA ALA A 86 0.32 -8.27 1.59
C ALA A 86 0.24 -6.80 2.07
N LEU A 87 1.24 -5.98 1.77
CA LEU A 87 1.27 -4.55 2.14
C LEU A 87 0.16 -3.73 1.48
N LEU A 88 -0.32 -4.12 0.31
CA LEU A 88 -1.46 -3.45 -0.33
C LEU A 88 -2.79 -3.89 0.24
N VAL A 89 -2.96 -5.19 0.49
CA VAL A 89 -4.26 -5.78 0.83
C VAL A 89 -4.59 -5.63 2.32
N PHE A 90 -3.69 -5.99 3.22
CA PHE A 90 -4.00 -6.03 4.67
C PHE A 90 -4.30 -4.65 5.28
N PRO A 91 -3.49 -3.59 5.06
CA PRO A 91 -3.79 -2.28 5.60
C PRO A 91 -5.07 -1.68 5.03
N ALA A 92 -5.32 -1.86 3.73
CA ALA A 92 -6.52 -1.35 3.07
C ALA A 92 -7.78 -2.03 3.62
N LEU A 93 -7.80 -3.36 3.72
CA LEU A 93 -8.92 -4.10 4.29
C LEU A 93 -9.12 -3.79 5.78
N SER A 94 -8.05 -3.61 6.54
CA SER A 94 -8.13 -3.20 7.94
C SER A 94 -8.80 -1.84 8.10
N ALA A 95 -8.41 -0.88 7.29
CA ALA A 95 -8.97 0.46 7.31
C ALA A 95 -10.45 0.49 6.93
N MET A 96 -10.85 -0.26 5.92
CA MET A 96 -12.26 -0.37 5.48
C MET A 96 -13.17 -1.03 6.54
N ARG A 97 -12.62 -1.81 7.45
CA ARG A 97 -13.40 -2.43 8.54
C ARG A 97 -13.73 -1.45 9.66
N VAL A 98 -12.87 -0.45 9.88
CA VAL A 98 -12.95 0.47 11.01
C VAL A 98 -13.50 1.83 10.59
N MET A 99 -13.15 2.32 9.41
CA MET A 99 -13.49 3.66 8.93
C MET A 99 -14.55 3.62 7.83
N TYR A 100 -15.43 4.64 7.82
CA TYR A 100 -16.53 4.77 6.84
C TYR A 100 -16.29 5.88 5.80
N SER A 101 -15.38 6.82 6.08
CA SER A 101 -15.06 7.91 5.16
C SER A 101 -13.83 7.57 4.34
N PHE A 102 -13.86 7.85 3.04
CA PHE A 102 -12.72 7.59 2.12
C PHE A 102 -11.42 8.24 2.62
N ARG A 103 -11.48 9.49 3.07
CA ARG A 103 -10.30 10.19 3.62
C ARG A 103 -9.72 9.49 4.83
N SER A 104 -10.60 9.07 5.74
CA SER A 104 -10.17 8.34 6.93
C SER A 104 -9.61 6.97 6.60
N VAL A 105 -10.19 6.27 5.63
CA VAL A 105 -9.69 4.96 5.16
C VAL A 105 -8.29 5.10 4.60
N VAL A 106 -8.06 6.07 3.71
CA VAL A 106 -6.74 6.30 3.09
C VAL A 106 -5.69 6.67 4.13
N LEU A 107 -6.00 7.62 5.03
CA LEU A 107 -5.06 8.03 6.07
C LEU A 107 -4.75 6.91 7.06
N TYR A 108 -5.79 6.21 7.50
CA TYR A 108 -5.66 5.11 8.45
C TYR A 108 -4.89 3.92 7.85
N SER A 109 -5.15 3.55 6.58
CA SER A 109 -4.41 2.50 5.89
C SER A 109 -2.93 2.85 5.72
N ALA A 110 -2.61 4.12 5.41
CA ALA A 110 -1.24 4.59 5.32
C ALA A 110 -0.51 4.47 6.66
N VAL A 111 -1.13 4.90 7.75
CA VAL A 111 -0.56 4.76 9.11
C VAL A 111 -0.36 3.30 9.48
N LEU A 112 -1.36 2.43 9.22
CA LEU A 112 -1.26 1.00 9.49
C LEU A 112 -0.13 0.34 8.70
N SER A 113 0.03 0.68 7.43
CA SER A 113 1.11 0.15 6.58
C SER A 113 2.48 0.53 7.14
N VAL A 114 2.68 1.77 7.55
CA VAL A 114 3.95 2.22 8.16
C VAL A 114 4.21 1.51 9.48
N VAL A 115 3.22 1.43 10.35
CA VAL A 115 3.35 0.77 11.65
C VAL A 115 3.60 -0.73 11.47
N GLY A 116 2.87 -1.40 10.58
CA GLY A 116 3.04 -2.82 10.27
C GLY A 116 4.43 -3.14 9.73
N THR A 117 4.92 -2.32 8.80
CA THR A 117 6.27 -2.48 8.24
C THR A 117 7.35 -2.28 9.30
N LEU A 118 7.26 -1.21 10.10
CA LEU A 118 8.25 -0.94 11.15
C LEU A 118 8.26 -2.03 12.24
N THR A 119 7.09 -2.46 12.70
CA THR A 119 7.00 -3.54 13.69
C THR A 119 7.50 -4.87 13.12
N GLY A 120 7.16 -5.19 11.88
CA GLY A 120 7.65 -6.38 11.19
C GLY A 120 9.16 -6.40 11.00
N MET A 121 9.76 -5.25 10.67
CA MET A 121 11.23 -5.11 10.59
C MET A 121 11.89 -5.32 11.96
N LEU A 122 11.38 -4.70 13.01
CA LEU A 122 11.94 -4.85 14.36
C LEU A 122 11.86 -6.31 14.83
N VAL A 123 10.72 -6.96 14.62
CA VAL A 123 10.52 -8.37 14.97
C VAL A 123 11.48 -9.26 14.17
N SER A 124 11.66 -9.00 12.88
CA SER A 124 12.60 -9.73 12.02
C SER A 124 14.04 -9.65 12.54
N ILE A 125 14.47 -8.48 12.97
CA ILE A 125 15.82 -8.29 13.54
C ILE A 125 16.00 -9.07 14.85
N LEU A 126 14.97 -9.05 15.72
CA LEU A 126 15.03 -9.71 17.02
C LEU A 126 15.06 -11.25 16.90
N PHE A 127 14.32 -11.80 15.95
CA PHE A 127 14.19 -13.25 15.78
C PHE A 127 15.04 -13.83 14.63
N SER A 128 15.86 -12.98 13.97
CA SER A 128 16.69 -13.38 12.82
C SER A 128 15.90 -14.12 11.72
N THR A 129 14.65 -13.69 11.50
CA THR A 129 13.74 -14.27 10.52
C THR A 129 13.77 -13.49 9.19
N PRO A 130 13.37 -14.08 8.05
CA PRO A 130 13.29 -13.37 6.78
C PRO A 130 12.35 -12.17 6.89
N VAL A 131 12.84 -10.97 6.55
CA VAL A 131 12.12 -9.70 6.74
C VAL A 131 10.74 -9.71 6.08
N GLY A 132 10.66 -10.20 4.83
CA GLY A 132 9.41 -10.21 4.07
C GLY A 132 8.30 -11.03 4.74
N SER A 133 8.60 -12.26 5.16
CA SER A 133 7.60 -13.13 5.81
C SER A 133 7.16 -12.59 7.18
N THR A 134 8.07 -11.97 7.91
CA THR A 134 7.77 -11.41 9.24
C THR A 134 6.86 -10.18 9.13
N ILE A 135 7.08 -9.32 8.15
CA ILE A 135 6.21 -8.18 7.89
C ILE A 135 4.79 -8.66 7.52
N VAL A 136 4.69 -9.65 6.62
CA VAL A 136 3.38 -10.22 6.25
C VAL A 136 2.65 -10.81 7.46
N ALA A 137 3.37 -11.52 8.33
CA ALA A 137 2.78 -12.08 9.55
C ALA A 137 2.29 -10.98 10.51
N CYS A 138 3.07 -9.90 10.70
CA CYS A 138 2.66 -8.75 11.50
C CYS A 138 1.43 -8.05 10.94
N ASP A 139 1.38 -7.83 9.63
CA ASP A 139 0.23 -7.22 8.95
C ASP A 139 -1.03 -8.08 9.07
N MET A 140 -0.88 -9.40 8.99
CA MET A 140 -1.98 -10.34 9.21
C MET A 140 -2.53 -10.26 10.64
N VAL A 141 -1.67 -10.16 11.65
CA VAL A 141 -2.07 -9.99 13.05
C VAL A 141 -2.79 -8.64 13.25
N ILE A 142 -2.26 -7.56 12.70
CA ILE A 142 -2.88 -6.24 12.73
C ILE A 142 -4.26 -6.28 12.06
N PHE A 143 -4.38 -6.94 10.92
CA PHE A 143 -5.66 -7.12 10.23
C PHE A 143 -6.66 -7.90 11.09
N ALA A 144 -6.26 -9.00 11.71
CA ALA A 144 -7.12 -9.80 12.58
C ALA A 144 -7.62 -8.95 13.77
N PHE A 145 -6.73 -8.19 14.39
CA PHE A 145 -7.08 -7.31 15.52
C PHE A 145 -8.08 -6.22 15.10
N ASN A 146 -7.81 -5.52 14.00
CA ASN A 146 -8.73 -4.50 13.46
C ASN A 146 -10.07 -5.09 12.99
N SER A 147 -10.08 -6.32 12.47
CA SER A 147 -11.30 -7.00 12.08
C SER A 147 -12.21 -7.30 13.29
N ILE A 148 -11.61 -7.71 14.42
CA ILE A 148 -12.33 -7.94 15.69
C ILE A 148 -12.82 -6.60 16.25
N ALA A 149 -11.97 -5.59 16.31
CA ALA A 149 -12.32 -4.25 16.78
C ALA A 149 -13.47 -3.64 15.96
N GLY A 150 -13.41 -3.73 14.64
CA GLY A 150 -14.47 -3.25 13.75
C GLY A 150 -15.80 -3.99 13.95
N LYS A 151 -15.76 -5.28 14.33
CA LYS A 151 -16.97 -6.06 14.64
C LYS A 151 -17.61 -5.65 15.99
N VAL A 152 -16.76 -5.29 16.95
CA VAL A 152 -17.21 -4.80 18.27
C VAL A 152 -17.81 -3.40 18.16
N MET A 153 -17.20 -2.51 17.37
CA MET A 153 -17.71 -1.14 17.17
C MET A 153 -19.00 -1.08 16.33
N ARG A 154 -19.31 -2.15 15.59
CA ARG A 154 -20.57 -2.26 14.82
C ARG A 154 -21.76 -2.80 15.60
N ARG A 155 -21.56 -3.18 16.86
CA ARG A 155 -22.65 -3.60 17.76
C ARG A 155 -23.11 -2.43 18.63
#